data_c4f73d13f129f36b149f94c17d807a49
#
_entry.id   c4f73d13f129f36b149f94c17d807a49
#
_cell.length_a   1.000
_cell.length_b   1.000
_cell.length_c   1.000
_cell.angle_alpha   90.00
_cell.angle_beta   90.00
_cell.angle_gamma   90.00
#
_symmetry.space_group_name_H-M   'P 1'
#
loop_
_entity.id
_entity.type
_entity.pdbx_description
1 polymer ?
#
loop_
_entity_poly.entity_id
_entity_poly.type
_entity_poly.pdbx_seq_one_letter_code
_entity_poly.pdbx_strand_id
1 'polypeptide(L)'
;MQDGCTEAILAAVAHWGGRTDSAYVQGQKKYGRIHFPNGTYALEDLPFIAGWDYELEPFTLIVPHRNAKFAFTTVGTKGVVPGDPTWQRLMYSQISGGVIGDYWKETGNVPVGAGGINLLNGSYVRLRNIAIRHIRGIAIYGGELFDSPFENVSVMYCGNADPNNYAPCVLFDNAGGHDATNACKFDRLHLEANHTGGIWNKCRHMIFNSMKVERDEGTHVLAGCLGMTFMAPGLTFNRNDIPQFLIKDFAKDDTTEQAASDSRGVIFESPSCISSSAGNGWYFYHTSNAAPMEISNLFGNGTGLIFKGKNATIHGGTTYDCGPVLVDAEKDVAVYLVKWRAIKKTAVGDGTDDAIILRGANCKVVSCDFTGQPVDSASLAIPNGAFINTAATADSVVTDNTVGGYRQYGIRASLNQKVRDNKINLDNNHIGSLTNQARSNSTLVIDNTTGFGLGTVNQSAPVMAAGATQELTIVGGCTDLHIRVISGTTAAAAKVLADSSIAGLGVYSQLNPSLLSFSAGTPGDGMVHITKPLSGYSITVANYTAGNVTVVITRISAMTTQ
;
A
#
# COMPACT_ATOMS: atom_id res chain seq x y z
N MET A 1 -8.78 37.75 -25.67
CA MET A 1 -7.36 37.39 -25.66
C MET A 1 -6.81 37.64 -27.04
N GLN A 2 -5.69 38.33 -27.13
CA GLN A 2 -5.08 38.69 -28.42
C GLN A 2 -4.62 37.42 -29.14
N ASP A 3 -4.95 37.35 -30.43
CA ASP A 3 -4.50 36.31 -31.34
C ASP A 3 -2.97 36.41 -31.52
N GLY A 4 -2.24 35.34 -31.39
CA GLY A 4 -0.97 35.21 -32.08
C GLY A 4 0.34 35.55 -31.38
N CYS A 5 0.50 35.36 -30.05
CA CYS A 5 1.85 35.45 -29.47
C CYS A 5 2.81 34.42 -30.07
N THR A 6 2.35 33.24 -30.43
CA THR A 6 3.18 32.17 -31.04
C THR A 6 3.82 32.60 -32.34
N GLU A 7 3.04 33.16 -33.29
CA GLU A 7 3.56 33.61 -34.59
C GLU A 7 4.61 34.70 -34.43
N ALA A 8 4.36 35.69 -33.56
CA ALA A 8 5.33 36.76 -33.29
C ALA A 8 6.65 36.22 -32.73
N ILE A 9 6.59 35.26 -31.80
CA ILE A 9 7.78 34.61 -31.25
C ILE A 9 8.54 33.84 -32.32
N LEU A 10 7.83 33.07 -33.18
CA LEU A 10 8.46 32.33 -34.27
C LEU A 10 9.09 33.25 -35.30
N ALA A 11 8.45 34.36 -35.63
CA ALA A 11 9.00 35.36 -36.54
C ALA A 11 10.29 35.98 -35.94
N ALA A 12 10.30 36.30 -34.64
CA ALA A 12 11.50 36.80 -34.00
C ALA A 12 12.64 35.76 -33.99
N VAL A 13 12.33 34.48 -33.68
CA VAL A 13 13.30 33.38 -33.71
C VAL A 13 13.88 33.21 -35.13
N ALA A 14 13.04 33.25 -36.16
CA ALA A 14 13.47 33.15 -37.57
C ALA A 14 14.34 34.34 -37.98
N HIS A 15 13.99 35.56 -37.55
CA HIS A 15 14.78 36.78 -37.81
C HIS A 15 16.21 36.69 -37.26
N TRP A 16 16.36 36.10 -36.07
CA TRP A 16 17.69 35.88 -35.47
C TRP A 16 18.42 34.66 -36.01
N GLY A 17 17.92 34.05 -37.11
CA GLY A 17 18.52 32.88 -37.73
C GLY A 17 18.37 31.59 -36.93
N GLY A 18 17.40 31.55 -36.02
CA GLY A 18 17.00 30.37 -35.28
C GLY A 18 16.20 29.43 -36.18
N ARG A 19 16.18 28.15 -35.84
CA ARG A 19 15.26 27.19 -36.42
C ARG A 19 13.89 27.31 -35.75
N THR A 20 12.85 27.21 -36.49
CA THR A 20 11.46 27.19 -36.00
C THR A 20 10.95 25.76 -35.79
N ASP A 21 11.73 24.74 -36.19
CA ASP A 21 11.46 23.35 -35.96
C ASP A 21 12.23 22.84 -34.71
N SER A 22 11.66 21.90 -34.01
CA SER A 22 12.28 21.31 -32.82
C SER A 22 13.40 20.32 -33.11
N ALA A 23 13.80 20.19 -34.39
CA ALA A 23 14.76 19.19 -34.77
C ALA A 23 16.20 19.55 -34.39
N TYR A 24 16.85 18.64 -33.67
CA TYR A 24 18.30 18.68 -33.50
C TYR A 24 18.94 17.99 -34.70
N VAL A 25 19.66 18.76 -35.51
CA VAL A 25 20.56 18.18 -36.51
C VAL A 25 21.96 18.18 -35.94
N GLN A 26 22.57 17.01 -35.84
CA GLN A 26 23.92 16.81 -35.29
C GLN A 26 24.91 17.78 -35.93
N GLY A 27 25.57 18.61 -35.13
CA GLY A 27 26.53 19.61 -35.58
C GLY A 27 25.99 21.05 -35.67
N GLN A 28 24.71 21.29 -35.55
CA GLN A 28 24.17 22.65 -35.50
C GLN A 28 24.02 23.13 -34.06
N LYS A 29 25.04 23.83 -33.55
CA LYS A 29 25.04 24.46 -32.23
C LYS A 29 24.52 25.88 -32.32
N LYS A 30 23.22 26.09 -32.44
CA LYS A 30 22.63 27.41 -32.21
C LYS A 30 21.87 27.37 -30.88
N TYR A 31 22.49 27.90 -29.85
CA TYR A 31 21.85 28.14 -28.56
C TYR A 31 21.15 29.48 -28.59
N GLY A 32 19.93 29.53 -28.07
CA GLY A 32 19.18 30.77 -27.95
C GLY A 32 18.41 30.80 -26.64
N ARG A 33 17.93 31.99 -26.30
CA ARG A 33 17.06 32.21 -25.16
C ARG A 33 15.86 33.02 -25.57
N ILE A 34 14.67 32.55 -25.20
CA ILE A 34 13.45 33.31 -25.27
C ILE A 34 13.09 33.72 -23.85
N HIS A 35 13.11 35.01 -23.59
CA HIS A 35 12.75 35.57 -22.31
C HIS A 35 11.30 36.10 -22.38
N PHE A 36 10.48 35.65 -21.45
CA PHE A 36 9.11 36.11 -21.27
C PHE A 36 9.07 37.01 -20.02
N PRO A 37 9.01 38.32 -20.19
CA PRO A 37 8.79 39.24 -19.08
C PRO A 37 7.46 38.97 -18.37
N ASN A 38 7.30 39.56 -17.18
CA ASN A 38 6.03 39.48 -16.47
C ASN A 38 4.85 39.94 -17.34
N GLY A 39 3.86 39.10 -17.44
CA GLY A 39 2.70 39.34 -18.31
C GLY A 39 1.95 38.05 -18.63
N THR A 40 0.86 38.17 -19.39
CA THR A 40 0.06 37.04 -19.84
C THR A 40 0.22 36.84 -21.34
N TYR A 41 0.61 35.61 -21.71
CA TYR A 41 0.87 35.22 -23.10
C TYR A 41 -0.03 34.05 -23.47
N ALA A 42 -0.80 34.21 -24.54
CA ALA A 42 -1.58 33.12 -25.11
C ALA A 42 -0.73 32.39 -26.16
N LEU A 43 -0.46 31.11 -25.94
CA LEU A 43 0.35 30.29 -26.84
C LEU A 43 -0.46 29.18 -27.48
N GLU A 44 -0.26 28.97 -28.76
CA GLU A 44 -0.81 27.91 -29.57
C GLU A 44 0.31 27.03 -30.10
N ASP A 45 0.52 25.88 -29.42
CA ASP A 45 1.51 24.88 -29.82
C ASP A 45 2.90 25.48 -30.12
N LEU A 46 3.38 26.39 -29.25
CA LEU A 46 4.71 26.97 -29.41
C LEU A 46 5.77 25.86 -29.44
N PRO A 47 6.52 25.70 -30.55
CA PRO A 47 7.48 24.61 -30.65
C PRO A 47 8.66 24.81 -29.74
N PHE A 48 9.07 23.71 -29.08
CA PHE A 48 10.38 23.64 -28.47
C PHE A 48 11.46 23.57 -29.55
N ILE A 49 12.44 24.43 -29.43
CA ILE A 49 13.59 24.46 -30.31
C ILE A 49 14.78 23.82 -29.60
N ALA A 50 15.44 22.86 -30.23
CA ALA A 50 16.56 22.15 -29.65
C ALA A 50 17.70 23.11 -29.26
N GLY A 51 18.18 22.98 -28.02
CA GLY A 51 19.23 23.82 -27.46
C GLY A 51 18.78 25.22 -27.02
N TRP A 52 17.48 25.49 -26.95
CA TRP A 52 16.97 26.79 -26.53
C TRP A 52 16.40 26.76 -25.11
N ASP A 53 16.61 27.88 -24.39
CA ASP A 53 16.06 28.15 -23.08
C ASP A 53 14.84 29.04 -23.18
N TYR A 54 13.76 28.65 -22.53
CA TYR A 54 12.55 29.43 -22.35
C TYR A 54 12.49 29.89 -20.89
N GLU A 55 12.79 31.17 -20.66
CA GLU A 55 12.89 31.74 -19.34
C GLU A 55 11.66 32.60 -19.05
N LEU A 56 10.85 32.20 -18.09
CA LEU A 56 9.67 32.92 -17.67
C LEU A 56 9.98 33.66 -16.36
N GLU A 57 9.70 34.95 -16.32
CA GLU A 57 9.76 35.70 -15.06
C GLU A 57 8.74 35.16 -14.04
N PRO A 58 8.91 35.41 -12.73
CA PRO A 58 8.08 34.81 -11.68
C PRO A 58 6.56 35.05 -11.83
N PHE A 59 6.15 36.17 -12.40
CA PHE A 59 4.75 36.53 -12.65
C PHE A 59 4.33 36.40 -14.12
N THR A 60 5.10 35.67 -14.91
CA THR A 60 4.70 35.33 -16.27
C THR A 60 3.64 34.24 -16.23
N LEU A 61 2.53 34.46 -16.94
CA LEU A 61 1.44 33.50 -17.13
C LEU A 61 1.38 33.09 -18.60
N ILE A 62 1.57 31.82 -18.86
CA ILE A 62 1.35 31.23 -20.18
C ILE A 62 -0.02 30.54 -20.20
N VAL A 63 -0.93 31.00 -21.03
CA VAL A 63 -2.25 30.41 -21.19
C VAL A 63 -2.31 29.67 -22.51
N PRO A 64 -2.71 28.38 -22.57
CA PRO A 64 -2.97 27.71 -23.85
C PRO A 64 -4.06 28.46 -24.62
N HIS A 65 -3.80 28.77 -25.89
CA HIS A 65 -4.78 29.40 -26.75
C HIS A 65 -5.97 28.46 -27.01
N ARG A 66 -7.12 29.02 -27.41
CA ARG A 66 -8.36 28.25 -27.63
C ARG A 66 -8.25 27.11 -28.66
N ASN A 67 -7.31 27.20 -29.58
CA ASN A 67 -7.06 26.17 -30.60
C ASN A 67 -5.87 25.28 -30.29
N ALA A 68 -5.15 25.56 -29.20
CA ALA A 68 -3.94 24.84 -28.83
C ALA A 68 -4.25 23.42 -28.34
N LYS A 69 -3.46 22.46 -28.81
CA LYS A 69 -3.38 21.16 -28.16
C LYS A 69 -2.54 21.26 -26.90
N PHE A 70 -1.45 22.02 -26.95
CA PHE A 70 -0.57 22.34 -25.81
C PHE A 70 -0.11 23.80 -25.90
N ALA A 71 0.26 24.40 -24.77
CA ALA A 71 0.93 25.71 -24.81
C ALA A 71 2.31 25.58 -25.47
N PHE A 72 3.08 24.57 -25.04
CA PHE A 72 4.38 24.24 -25.62
C PHE A 72 4.36 22.83 -26.17
N THR A 73 4.94 22.61 -27.34
CA THR A 73 4.96 21.30 -27.97
C THR A 73 6.28 20.99 -28.66
N THR A 74 6.68 19.73 -28.65
CA THR A 74 7.73 19.25 -29.54
C THR A 74 7.17 19.06 -30.95
N VAL A 75 7.86 19.60 -31.94
CA VAL A 75 7.54 19.35 -33.33
C VAL A 75 8.62 18.42 -33.90
N GLY A 76 8.59 17.18 -33.50
CA GLY A 76 9.51 16.17 -34.01
C GLY A 76 8.77 15.17 -34.86
N THR A 77 9.11 15.04 -36.11
CA THR A 77 8.78 13.85 -36.89
C THR A 77 9.76 12.77 -36.48
N LYS A 78 9.22 11.66 -36.03
CA LYS A 78 10.01 10.49 -35.67
C LYS A 78 10.36 9.72 -36.93
N GLY A 79 11.65 9.50 -37.17
CA GLY A 79 12.10 8.46 -38.09
C GLY A 79 11.76 7.07 -37.56
N VAL A 80 11.65 6.09 -38.43
CA VAL A 80 11.18 4.74 -38.08
C VAL A 80 12.13 3.98 -37.14
N VAL A 81 13.42 4.34 -37.11
CA VAL A 81 14.43 3.71 -36.23
C VAL A 81 15.52 4.70 -35.81
N PRO A 82 16.12 4.54 -34.63
CA PRO A 82 17.33 5.27 -34.23
C PRO A 82 18.43 5.08 -35.28
N GLY A 83 18.98 6.20 -35.74
CA GLY A 83 19.98 6.21 -36.83
C GLY A 83 19.40 6.55 -38.22
N ASP A 84 18.08 6.56 -38.39
CA ASP A 84 17.45 7.15 -39.58
C ASP A 84 17.78 8.63 -39.62
N PRO A 85 18.27 9.18 -40.76
CA PRO A 85 18.58 10.61 -40.88
C PRO A 85 17.34 11.51 -40.73
N THR A 86 16.13 10.96 -40.81
CA THR A 86 14.87 11.67 -40.52
C THR A 86 14.48 11.60 -39.05
N TRP A 87 15.21 10.83 -38.23
CA TRP A 87 14.93 10.71 -36.81
C TRP A 87 15.34 11.99 -36.09
N GLN A 88 14.36 12.72 -35.66
CA GLN A 88 14.53 14.01 -35.01
C GLN A 88 14.08 13.93 -33.57
N ARG A 89 14.94 14.36 -32.66
CA ARG A 89 14.68 14.39 -31.22
C ARG A 89 14.93 15.80 -30.68
N LEU A 90 14.00 16.28 -29.85
CA LEU A 90 14.26 17.50 -29.07
C LEU A 90 15.39 17.24 -28.09
N MET A 91 16.46 18.06 -28.14
CA MET A 91 17.61 17.88 -27.25
C MET A 91 18.02 19.20 -26.58
N TYR A 92 18.40 19.09 -25.31
CA TYR A 92 19.03 20.18 -24.53
C TYR A 92 18.20 21.45 -24.43
N SER A 93 16.87 21.36 -24.45
CA SER A 93 15.98 22.50 -24.25
C SER A 93 15.55 22.61 -22.80
N GLN A 94 15.27 23.82 -22.36
CA GLN A 94 14.82 24.07 -21.00
C GLN A 94 13.64 25.03 -20.97
N ILE A 95 12.69 24.78 -20.03
CA ILE A 95 11.75 25.80 -19.58
C ILE A 95 12.01 26.06 -18.10
N SER A 96 12.06 27.32 -17.70
CA SER A 96 12.22 27.70 -16.30
C SER A 96 11.37 28.89 -15.90
N GLY A 97 10.87 28.84 -14.66
CA GLY A 97 10.09 29.91 -14.03
C GLY A 97 8.63 29.97 -14.45
N GLY A 98 7.90 30.94 -13.93
CA GLY A 98 6.53 31.30 -14.31
C GLY A 98 5.45 30.27 -14.00
N VAL A 99 4.28 30.53 -14.56
CA VAL A 99 3.08 29.71 -14.45
C VAL A 99 2.54 29.38 -15.83
N ILE A 100 2.14 28.11 -16.03
CA ILE A 100 1.43 27.67 -17.25
C ILE A 100 0.02 27.29 -16.84
N GLY A 101 -0.99 27.89 -17.50
CA GLY A 101 -2.41 27.67 -17.21
C GLY A 101 -3.10 28.89 -16.63
N ASP A 102 -3.54 28.82 -15.36
CA ASP A 102 -4.18 29.95 -14.66
C ASP A 102 -3.61 30.08 -13.22
N TYR A 103 -3.75 31.30 -12.62
CA TYR A 103 -3.17 31.55 -11.29
C TYR A 103 -3.99 31.00 -10.13
N TRP A 104 -5.31 31.23 -10.10
CA TRP A 104 -6.08 31.13 -8.86
C TRP A 104 -7.38 30.34 -8.95
N LYS A 105 -7.98 30.25 -10.11
CA LYS A 105 -9.26 29.55 -10.35
C LYS A 105 -9.37 29.17 -11.81
N GLU A 106 -10.22 28.21 -12.09
CA GLU A 106 -10.75 28.01 -13.45
C GLU A 106 -11.56 29.24 -13.86
N THR A 107 -10.92 30.21 -14.45
CA THR A 107 -11.59 31.40 -14.99
C THR A 107 -12.30 31.13 -16.31
N GLY A 108 -12.20 29.88 -16.82
CA GLY A 108 -12.67 29.53 -18.17
C GLY A 108 -11.71 29.95 -19.28
N ASN A 109 -10.57 30.55 -18.94
CA ASN A 109 -9.58 30.99 -19.92
C ASN A 109 -8.79 29.83 -20.53
N VAL A 110 -8.63 28.71 -19.80
CA VAL A 110 -7.98 27.51 -20.32
C VAL A 110 -9.04 26.64 -21.01
N PRO A 111 -8.88 26.35 -22.31
CA PRO A 111 -9.83 25.53 -23.06
C PRO A 111 -9.87 24.09 -22.53
N VAL A 112 -11.05 23.46 -22.64
CA VAL A 112 -11.21 22.03 -22.33
C VAL A 112 -10.35 21.22 -23.29
N GLY A 113 -9.57 20.28 -22.77
CA GLY A 113 -8.67 19.43 -23.54
C GLY A 113 -7.31 20.06 -23.89
N ALA A 114 -7.12 21.38 -23.68
CA ALA A 114 -5.82 21.99 -23.91
C ALA A 114 -4.82 21.55 -22.83
N GLY A 115 -3.62 21.16 -23.26
CA GLY A 115 -2.52 20.73 -22.42
C GLY A 115 -1.51 21.84 -22.10
N GLY A 116 -0.62 21.59 -21.13
CA GLY A 116 0.43 22.51 -20.76
C GLY A 116 1.67 22.33 -21.64
N ILE A 117 2.41 21.26 -21.43
CA ILE A 117 3.71 20.98 -22.05
C ILE A 117 3.70 19.58 -22.67
N ASN A 118 4.03 19.51 -23.96
CA ASN A 118 4.25 18.26 -24.69
C ASN A 118 5.74 18.07 -24.94
N LEU A 119 6.34 16.99 -24.40
CA LEU A 119 7.75 16.62 -24.51
C LEU A 119 7.96 15.34 -25.33
N LEU A 120 7.11 15.08 -26.30
CA LEU A 120 7.24 13.90 -27.15
C LEU A 120 8.61 13.87 -27.86
N ASN A 121 9.29 12.72 -27.84
CA ASN A 121 10.62 12.50 -28.42
C ASN A 121 11.73 13.43 -27.87
N GLY A 122 11.66 13.80 -26.59
CA GLY A 122 12.67 14.63 -25.95
C GLY A 122 13.85 13.84 -25.38
N SER A 123 15.03 14.47 -25.31
CA SER A 123 16.18 13.97 -24.56
C SER A 123 16.91 15.15 -23.91
N TYR A 124 17.34 14.96 -22.65
CA TYR A 124 18.01 16.02 -21.88
C TYR A 124 17.20 17.32 -21.80
N VAL A 125 15.86 17.22 -21.86
CA VAL A 125 14.96 18.36 -21.68
C VAL A 125 14.82 18.65 -20.20
N ARG A 126 14.92 19.93 -19.83
CA ARG A 126 14.83 20.33 -18.42
C ARG A 126 13.58 21.19 -18.18
N LEU A 127 12.81 20.81 -17.16
CA LEU A 127 11.80 21.68 -16.57
C LEU A 127 12.25 22.11 -15.17
N ARG A 128 12.22 23.42 -14.87
CA ARG A 128 12.76 23.93 -13.62
C ARG A 128 11.94 25.07 -13.04
N ASN A 129 11.57 24.96 -11.75
CA ASN A 129 10.83 26.01 -11.03
C ASN A 129 9.54 26.45 -11.73
N ILE A 130 8.75 25.51 -12.23
CA ILE A 130 7.53 25.77 -13.01
C ILE A 130 6.32 25.36 -12.18
N ALA A 131 5.30 26.21 -12.18
CA ALA A 131 3.96 25.85 -11.72
C ALA A 131 3.02 25.66 -12.94
N ILE A 132 2.35 24.52 -13.01
CA ILE A 132 1.34 24.23 -14.03
C ILE A 132 0.01 24.10 -13.30
N ARG A 133 -0.96 24.97 -13.64
CA ARG A 133 -2.20 25.09 -12.86
C ARG A 133 -3.43 25.21 -13.74
N HIS A 134 -4.53 24.57 -13.30
CA HIS A 134 -5.84 24.65 -13.97
C HIS A 134 -5.81 24.30 -15.46
N ILE A 135 -4.88 23.41 -15.86
CA ILE A 135 -4.87 22.84 -17.21
C ILE A 135 -5.97 21.79 -17.30
N ARG A 136 -6.92 21.99 -18.24
CA ARG A 136 -8.09 21.13 -18.45
C ARG A 136 -7.83 19.97 -19.41
N GLY A 137 -6.58 19.67 -19.66
CA GLY A 137 -6.03 18.56 -20.41
C GLY A 137 -4.82 18.00 -19.67
N ILE A 138 -3.85 17.44 -20.39
CA ILE A 138 -2.62 16.89 -19.83
C ILE A 138 -1.65 18.05 -19.51
N ALA A 139 -1.33 18.23 -18.23
CA ALA A 139 -0.40 19.30 -17.84
C ALA A 139 1.02 19.06 -18.37
N ILE A 140 1.53 17.82 -18.26
CA ILE A 140 2.81 17.40 -18.83
C ILE A 140 2.61 16.07 -19.56
N TYR A 141 2.94 16.05 -20.83
CA TYR A 141 3.01 14.84 -21.63
C TYR A 141 4.47 14.53 -21.99
N GLY A 142 4.94 13.33 -21.63
CA GLY A 142 6.27 12.84 -21.96
C GLY A 142 6.18 11.49 -22.66
N GLY A 143 6.28 11.51 -23.99
CA GLY A 143 6.31 10.29 -24.80
C GLY A 143 7.71 10.02 -25.33
N GLU A 144 8.28 8.84 -25.09
CA GLU A 144 9.68 8.49 -25.47
C GLU A 144 10.70 9.56 -25.04
N LEU A 145 10.56 10.00 -23.81
CA LEU A 145 11.42 11.01 -23.21
C LEU A 145 12.60 10.33 -22.51
N PHE A 146 13.82 10.83 -22.75
CA PHE A 146 15.06 10.24 -22.19
C PHE A 146 15.87 11.23 -21.37
N ASP A 147 16.49 10.72 -20.30
CA ASP A 147 17.54 11.41 -19.50
C ASP A 147 17.19 12.86 -19.15
N SER A 148 15.92 13.12 -18.88
CA SER A 148 15.38 14.47 -18.71
C SER A 148 15.14 14.79 -17.23
N PRO A 149 15.78 15.84 -16.67
CA PRO A 149 15.57 16.25 -15.30
C PRO A 149 14.41 17.25 -15.16
N PHE A 150 13.61 17.03 -14.14
CA PHE A 150 12.50 17.89 -13.71
C PHE A 150 12.80 18.34 -12.28
N GLU A 151 12.99 19.65 -12.07
CA GLU A 151 13.41 20.22 -10.80
C GLU A 151 12.36 21.21 -10.29
N ASN A 152 11.78 20.92 -9.12
CA ASN A 152 10.81 21.82 -8.48
C ASN A 152 9.64 22.18 -9.42
N VAL A 153 8.93 21.16 -9.88
CA VAL A 153 7.78 21.28 -10.78
C VAL A 153 6.52 20.99 -10.01
N SER A 154 5.54 21.90 -10.05
CA SER A 154 4.22 21.68 -9.45
C SER A 154 3.12 21.60 -10.51
N VAL A 155 2.21 20.64 -10.34
CA VAL A 155 1.03 20.41 -11.17
C VAL A 155 -0.19 20.41 -10.26
N MET A 156 -1.06 21.41 -10.40
CA MET A 156 -2.14 21.64 -9.46
C MET A 156 -3.46 21.93 -10.19
N TYR A 157 -4.54 21.31 -9.72
CA TYR A 157 -5.88 21.49 -10.31
C TYR A 157 -5.94 21.17 -11.81
N CYS A 158 -5.16 20.19 -12.24
CA CYS A 158 -5.04 19.80 -13.64
C CYS A 158 -5.74 18.47 -13.93
N GLY A 159 -5.86 18.16 -15.24
CA GLY A 159 -6.55 16.98 -15.72
C GLY A 159 -8.03 17.23 -15.97
N ASN A 160 -8.71 16.22 -16.49
CA ASN A 160 -10.14 16.27 -16.75
C ASN A 160 -10.77 14.90 -16.49
N ALA A 161 -11.70 14.85 -15.56
CA ALA A 161 -12.40 13.63 -15.17
C ALA A 161 -13.66 13.34 -16.01
N ASP A 162 -14.07 14.27 -16.90
CA ASP A 162 -15.19 14.04 -17.81
C ASP A 162 -14.89 12.86 -18.75
N PRO A 163 -15.70 11.79 -18.77
CA PRO A 163 -15.45 10.62 -19.62
C PRO A 163 -15.32 10.94 -21.12
N ASN A 164 -15.97 12.01 -21.60
CA ASN A 164 -15.90 12.43 -23.00
C ASN A 164 -14.62 13.20 -23.34
N ASN A 165 -13.96 13.74 -22.33
CA ASN A 165 -12.76 14.57 -22.46
C ASN A 165 -11.70 14.17 -21.44
N TYR A 166 -11.67 12.89 -21.04
CA TYR A 166 -10.75 12.42 -20.00
C TYR A 166 -9.30 12.74 -20.33
N ALA A 167 -8.61 13.34 -19.38
CA ALA A 167 -7.18 13.60 -19.47
C ALA A 167 -6.52 13.39 -18.10
N PRO A 168 -5.46 12.57 -18.00
CA PRO A 168 -4.66 12.50 -16.78
C PRO A 168 -3.96 13.83 -16.51
N CYS A 169 -3.68 14.14 -15.25
CA CYS A 169 -2.95 15.38 -14.93
C CYS A 169 -1.53 15.36 -15.51
N VAL A 170 -0.86 14.23 -15.50
CA VAL A 170 0.41 13.99 -16.22
C VAL A 170 0.34 12.66 -16.95
N LEU A 171 1.00 12.56 -18.11
CA LEU A 171 1.07 11.34 -18.91
C LEU A 171 2.52 11.11 -19.37
N PHE A 172 3.09 9.97 -19.00
CA PHE A 172 4.35 9.50 -19.54
C PHE A 172 4.15 8.12 -20.14
N ASP A 173 4.55 7.96 -21.40
CA ASP A 173 4.32 6.70 -22.12
C ASP A 173 5.45 6.40 -23.13
N ASN A 174 5.22 5.42 -23.98
CA ASN A 174 6.08 5.08 -25.12
C ASN A 174 5.35 5.39 -26.44
N ALA A 175 4.89 6.59 -26.62
CA ALA A 175 4.12 7.00 -27.77
C ALA A 175 4.74 6.53 -29.10
N GLY A 176 3.98 5.77 -29.85
CA GLY A 176 4.41 5.24 -31.14
C GLY A 176 5.19 3.90 -31.07
N GLY A 177 5.34 3.28 -29.90
CA GLY A 177 5.73 1.88 -29.78
C GLY A 177 7.20 1.53 -30.01
N HIS A 178 8.11 2.51 -30.22
CA HIS A 178 9.51 2.19 -30.50
C HIS A 178 10.37 2.12 -29.24
N ASP A 179 10.19 3.02 -28.28
CA ASP A 179 10.94 2.97 -27.03
C ASP A 179 10.14 3.51 -25.85
N ALA A 180 10.55 3.16 -24.64
CA ALA A 180 9.90 3.61 -23.41
C ALA A 180 10.46 4.97 -22.98
N THR A 181 9.66 5.81 -22.34
CA THR A 181 10.18 6.93 -21.56
C THR A 181 11.12 6.37 -20.48
N ASN A 182 12.36 6.87 -20.44
CA ASN A 182 13.44 6.21 -19.69
C ASN A 182 14.38 7.22 -19.02
N ALA A 183 14.90 6.84 -17.84
CA ALA A 183 15.93 7.53 -17.08
C ALA A 183 15.62 9.01 -16.78
N CYS A 184 14.35 9.38 -16.66
CA CYS A 184 13.96 10.71 -16.24
C CYS A 184 14.05 10.84 -14.70
N LYS A 185 14.54 11.98 -14.25
CA LYS A 185 14.66 12.27 -12.82
C LYS A 185 13.75 13.43 -12.43
N PHE A 186 12.93 13.20 -11.40
CA PHE A 186 12.06 14.21 -10.81
C PHE A 186 12.58 14.56 -9.42
N ASP A 187 12.99 15.80 -9.24
CA ASP A 187 13.38 16.35 -7.95
C ASP A 187 12.31 17.34 -7.50
N ARG A 188 11.58 16.99 -6.45
CA ARG A 188 10.45 17.76 -5.91
C ARG A 188 9.32 17.99 -6.93
N LEU A 189 8.82 16.90 -7.53
CA LEU A 189 7.55 16.95 -8.26
C LEU A 189 6.41 17.05 -7.24
N HIS A 190 5.58 18.08 -7.36
CA HIS A 190 4.41 18.28 -6.51
C HIS A 190 3.13 18.17 -7.34
N LEU A 191 2.31 17.16 -7.05
CA LEU A 191 0.98 16.97 -7.61
C LEU A 191 -0.04 17.30 -6.53
N GLU A 192 -0.95 18.26 -6.78
CA GLU A 192 -1.89 18.70 -5.76
C GLU A 192 -3.27 19.00 -6.31
N ALA A 193 -4.29 18.42 -5.68
CA ALA A 193 -5.71 18.68 -5.95
C ALA A 193 -6.08 18.56 -7.44
N ASN A 194 -5.43 17.64 -8.16
CA ASN A 194 -5.72 17.40 -9.56
C ASN A 194 -7.03 16.61 -9.71
N HIS A 195 -7.79 16.91 -10.76
CA HIS A 195 -9.07 16.24 -11.03
C HIS A 195 -8.89 14.78 -11.46
N THR A 196 -7.68 14.41 -11.86
CA THR A 196 -7.31 13.05 -12.25
C THR A 196 -5.93 12.71 -11.75
N GLY A 197 -5.63 11.42 -11.64
CA GLY A 197 -4.26 10.97 -11.35
C GLY A 197 -3.33 11.08 -12.55
N GLY A 198 -2.03 10.93 -12.32
CA GLY A 198 -1.01 10.78 -13.34
C GLY A 198 -0.96 9.34 -13.88
N ILE A 199 -0.52 9.19 -15.12
CA ILE A 199 -0.35 7.89 -15.77
C ILE A 199 1.08 7.73 -16.27
N TRP A 200 1.72 6.63 -15.90
CA TRP A 200 3.03 6.19 -16.38
C TRP A 200 2.87 4.82 -17.04
N ASN A 201 2.93 4.79 -18.37
CA ASN A 201 2.79 3.56 -19.13
C ASN A 201 4.15 3.14 -19.69
N LYS A 202 4.59 1.92 -19.36
CA LYS A 202 5.84 1.30 -19.85
C LYS A 202 7.10 2.15 -19.60
N CYS A 203 7.07 3.06 -18.62
CA CYS A 203 8.21 3.89 -18.24
C CYS A 203 9.31 3.04 -17.58
N ARG A 204 10.58 3.46 -17.75
CA ARG A 204 11.73 2.70 -17.24
C ARG A 204 12.69 3.60 -16.47
N HIS A 205 13.26 3.06 -15.39
CA HIS A 205 14.35 3.66 -14.62
C HIS A 205 14.11 5.13 -14.23
N MET A 206 12.87 5.48 -13.89
CA MET A 206 12.55 6.83 -13.44
C MET A 206 12.78 6.96 -11.93
N ILE A 207 13.33 8.10 -11.53
CA ILE A 207 13.60 8.40 -10.13
C ILE A 207 12.80 9.63 -9.71
N PHE A 208 12.01 9.48 -8.64
CA PHE A 208 11.26 10.55 -8.01
C PHE A 208 11.84 10.82 -6.63
N ASN A 209 12.50 11.95 -6.47
CA ASN A 209 13.09 12.37 -5.21
C ASN A 209 12.18 13.40 -4.55
N SER A 210 11.74 13.13 -3.31
CA SER A 210 10.86 14.01 -2.54
C SER A 210 9.60 14.43 -3.32
N MET A 211 9.01 13.49 -4.06
CA MET A 211 7.71 13.70 -4.71
C MET A 211 6.64 13.95 -3.66
N LYS A 212 5.77 14.89 -3.92
CA LYS A 212 4.63 15.18 -3.06
C LYS A 212 3.33 14.96 -3.83
N VAL A 213 2.39 14.23 -3.27
CA VAL A 213 1.06 14.01 -3.83
C VAL A 213 0.02 14.35 -2.78
N GLU A 214 -0.78 15.37 -3.04
CA GLU A 214 -1.76 15.88 -2.08
C GLU A 214 -3.15 16.01 -2.70
N ARG A 215 -4.13 15.36 -2.10
CA ARG A 215 -5.56 15.57 -2.39
C ARG A 215 -5.96 15.42 -3.85
N ASP A 216 -5.21 14.67 -4.66
CA ASP A 216 -5.62 14.38 -6.03
C ASP A 216 -6.90 13.53 -6.01
N GLU A 217 -7.84 13.82 -6.93
CA GLU A 217 -9.14 13.14 -6.97
C GLU A 217 -9.06 11.78 -7.67
N GLY A 218 -8.03 11.55 -8.47
CA GLY A 218 -7.83 10.33 -9.25
C GLY A 218 -6.66 9.47 -8.77
N THR A 219 -6.67 8.22 -9.21
CA THR A 219 -5.58 7.25 -8.97
C THR A 219 -4.40 7.51 -9.90
N HIS A 220 -3.19 7.49 -9.35
CA HIS A 220 -1.95 7.46 -10.13
C HIS A 220 -1.67 6.05 -10.61
N VAL A 221 -1.48 5.85 -11.91
CA VAL A 221 -1.34 4.54 -12.53
C VAL A 221 0.09 4.31 -13.03
N LEU A 222 0.73 3.25 -12.55
CA LEU A 222 1.99 2.72 -13.06
C LEU A 222 1.69 1.42 -13.80
N ALA A 223 1.67 1.45 -15.13
CA ALA A 223 1.31 0.28 -15.94
C ALA A 223 2.50 -0.22 -16.77
N GLY A 224 2.92 -1.45 -16.55
CA GLY A 224 4.05 -2.05 -17.26
C GLY A 224 5.38 -1.35 -17.04
N CYS A 225 5.58 -0.69 -15.91
CA CYS A 225 6.77 0.09 -15.58
C CYS A 225 7.91 -0.78 -15.06
N LEU A 226 9.15 -0.37 -15.35
CA LEU A 226 10.35 -1.08 -14.95
C LEU A 226 11.32 -0.17 -14.18
N GLY A 227 11.68 -0.55 -12.95
CA GLY A 227 12.70 0.17 -12.16
C GLY A 227 12.28 1.60 -11.79
N MET A 228 11.05 1.79 -11.32
CA MET A 228 10.57 3.07 -10.83
C MET A 228 10.91 3.22 -9.34
N THR A 229 11.61 4.29 -8.97
CA THR A 229 12.01 4.53 -7.58
C THR A 229 11.45 5.85 -7.07
N PHE A 230 10.70 5.79 -5.97
CA PHE A 230 10.16 6.94 -5.25
C PHE A 230 10.88 7.07 -3.91
N MET A 231 11.74 8.07 -3.77
CA MET A 231 12.55 8.32 -2.57
C MET A 231 11.87 9.39 -1.72
N ALA A 232 11.57 9.05 -0.48
CA ALA A 232 10.91 9.91 0.50
C ALA A 232 9.66 10.64 -0.04
N PRO A 233 8.71 9.95 -0.70
CA PRO A 233 7.50 10.62 -1.18
C PRO A 233 6.59 11.00 -0.02
N GLY A 234 6.04 12.22 -0.08
CA GLY A 234 4.99 12.69 0.82
C GLY A 234 3.61 12.45 0.18
N LEU A 235 2.81 11.59 0.79
CA LEU A 235 1.52 11.14 0.26
C LEU A 235 0.40 11.55 1.22
N THR A 236 -0.45 12.47 0.79
CA THR A 236 -1.64 12.87 1.54
C THR A 236 -2.90 12.53 0.76
N PHE A 237 -3.66 11.56 1.25
CA PHE A 237 -4.83 11.05 0.55
C PHE A 237 -5.95 10.69 1.52
N ASN A 238 -7.19 11.08 1.18
CA ASN A 238 -8.35 10.98 2.08
C ASN A 238 -9.46 10.08 1.52
N ARG A 239 -9.21 9.39 0.41
CA ARG A 239 -10.21 8.50 -0.21
C ARG A 239 -9.96 7.06 0.21
N ASN A 240 -11.04 6.33 0.43
CA ASN A 240 -11.04 4.91 0.79
C ASN A 240 -11.62 4.00 -0.30
N ASP A 241 -12.16 4.58 -1.36
CA ASP A 241 -12.81 3.89 -2.48
C ASP A 241 -11.85 3.60 -3.65
N ILE A 242 -10.77 4.37 -3.78
CA ILE A 242 -9.73 4.17 -4.80
C ILE A 242 -8.33 4.26 -4.18
N PRO A 243 -7.32 3.57 -4.74
CA PRO A 243 -5.93 3.72 -4.30
C PRO A 243 -5.33 5.04 -4.81
N GLN A 244 -4.38 5.59 -4.05
CA GLN A 244 -3.58 6.70 -4.55
C GLN A 244 -2.64 6.24 -5.68
N PHE A 245 -2.02 5.06 -5.54
CA PHE A 245 -1.21 4.43 -6.58
C PHE A 245 -1.76 3.05 -6.94
N LEU A 246 -1.98 2.81 -8.23
CA LEU A 246 -2.28 1.51 -8.82
C LEU A 246 -1.08 1.05 -9.65
N ILE A 247 -0.45 -0.04 -9.26
CA ILE A 247 0.65 -0.67 -9.97
C ILE A 247 0.12 -1.93 -10.64
N LYS A 248 0.16 -1.97 -11.96
CA LYS A 248 -0.41 -3.06 -12.75
C LYS A 248 0.44 -3.39 -13.98
N ASP A 249 0.18 -4.54 -14.57
CA ASP A 249 0.73 -4.87 -15.87
C ASP A 249 0.06 -4.03 -16.96
N PHE A 250 0.80 -3.69 -17.98
CA PHE A 250 0.26 -3.04 -19.16
C PHE A 250 -0.25 -4.13 -20.11
N ALA A 251 -1.55 -4.13 -20.38
CA ALA A 251 -2.13 -5.03 -21.37
C ALA A 251 -1.70 -4.59 -22.78
N LYS A 252 -1.60 -5.56 -23.70
CA LYS A 252 -1.40 -5.23 -25.11
C LYS A 252 -2.53 -4.31 -25.56
N ASP A 253 -2.16 -3.18 -26.15
CA ASP A 253 -3.11 -2.27 -26.76
C ASP A 253 -3.16 -2.52 -28.26
N ASP A 254 -4.26 -3.09 -28.72
CA ASP A 254 -4.44 -3.42 -30.13
C ASP A 254 -4.59 -2.16 -31.02
N THR A 255 -4.86 -0.99 -30.43
CA THR A 255 -4.99 0.27 -31.17
C THR A 255 -3.64 0.97 -31.38
N THR A 256 -2.68 0.77 -30.49
CA THR A 256 -1.34 1.40 -30.55
C THR A 256 -0.23 0.43 -30.89
N GLU A 257 -0.54 -0.85 -31.14
CA GLU A 257 0.41 -1.95 -31.35
C GLU A 257 1.43 -2.15 -30.21
N GLN A 258 1.18 -1.55 -29.05
CA GLN A 258 2.09 -1.67 -27.90
C GLN A 258 2.03 -3.08 -27.31
N ALA A 259 3.17 -3.74 -27.25
CA ALA A 259 3.29 -5.06 -26.63
C ALA A 259 2.97 -4.99 -25.12
N ALA A 260 2.37 -6.06 -24.59
CA ALA A 260 2.17 -6.22 -23.15
C ALA A 260 3.50 -6.09 -22.37
N SER A 261 3.44 -5.52 -21.20
CA SER A 261 4.60 -5.34 -20.32
C SER A 261 4.19 -5.48 -18.86
N ASP A 262 4.98 -6.23 -18.11
CA ASP A 262 4.77 -6.40 -16.67
C ASP A 262 5.40 -5.23 -15.91
N SER A 263 4.79 -4.83 -14.79
CA SER A 263 5.43 -3.90 -13.85
C SER A 263 6.44 -4.64 -12.99
N ARG A 264 7.68 -4.13 -12.92
CA ARG A 264 8.79 -4.74 -12.18
C ARG A 264 9.66 -3.70 -11.48
N GLY A 265 10.12 -4.02 -10.27
CA GLY A 265 11.08 -3.19 -9.53
C GLY A 265 10.54 -1.79 -9.21
N VAL A 266 9.28 -1.70 -8.79
CA VAL A 266 8.70 -0.46 -8.28
C VAL A 266 9.01 -0.37 -6.79
N ILE A 267 9.69 0.69 -6.38
CA ILE A 267 10.18 0.89 -5.02
C ILE A 267 9.67 2.21 -4.47
N PHE A 268 9.07 2.16 -3.27
CA PHE A 268 8.75 3.33 -2.46
C PHE A 268 9.61 3.30 -1.20
N GLU A 269 10.67 4.10 -1.19
CA GLU A 269 11.60 4.22 -0.07
C GLU A 269 11.19 5.36 0.84
N SER A 270 10.99 5.05 2.12
CA SER A 270 10.61 6.00 3.17
C SER A 270 9.35 6.85 2.84
N PRO A 271 8.26 6.23 2.33
CA PRO A 271 7.05 6.99 2.04
C PRO A 271 6.41 7.51 3.33
N SER A 272 5.97 8.76 3.29
CA SER A 272 5.15 9.37 4.33
C SER A 272 3.69 9.38 3.91
N CYS A 273 2.91 8.43 4.43
CA CYS A 273 1.48 8.27 4.16
C CYS A 273 0.66 8.98 5.25
N ILE A 274 0.00 10.08 4.90
CA ILE A 274 -0.76 10.90 5.85
C ILE A 274 -2.20 11.05 5.38
N SER A 275 -3.16 10.88 6.30
CA SER A 275 -4.56 11.19 6.04
C SER A 275 -5.04 12.24 7.05
N SER A 276 -5.77 13.24 6.59
CA SER A 276 -6.43 14.22 7.46
C SER A 276 -7.68 13.66 8.14
N SER A 277 -8.23 12.59 7.58
CA SER A 277 -9.40 11.88 8.12
C SER A 277 -8.97 10.52 8.63
N ALA A 278 -9.09 10.30 9.92
CA ALA A 278 -8.65 9.08 10.57
C ALA A 278 -9.22 7.82 9.89
N GLY A 279 -8.35 7.03 9.31
CA GLY A 279 -8.71 5.74 8.73
C GLY A 279 -9.23 5.75 7.29
N ASN A 280 -9.15 6.86 6.57
CA ASN A 280 -9.75 6.99 5.24
C ASN A 280 -8.76 7.03 4.06
N GLY A 281 -7.46 6.84 4.27
CA GLY A 281 -6.51 6.81 3.16
C GLY A 281 -6.31 5.39 2.61
N TRP A 282 -6.33 5.23 1.29
CA TRP A 282 -5.87 4.01 0.62
C TRP A 282 -4.71 4.36 -0.31
N TYR A 283 -3.52 3.77 -0.09
CA TYR A 283 -2.30 4.26 -0.73
C TYR A 283 -1.84 3.41 -1.91
N PHE A 284 -1.64 2.11 -1.74
CA PHE A 284 -1.01 1.28 -2.76
C PHE A 284 -1.87 0.06 -3.12
N TYR A 285 -2.14 -0.11 -4.39
CA TYR A 285 -2.76 -1.32 -4.93
C TYR A 285 -1.84 -1.93 -5.99
N HIS A 286 -1.33 -3.13 -5.74
CA HIS A 286 -0.44 -3.84 -6.64
C HIS A 286 -1.09 -5.10 -7.21
N THR A 287 -1.26 -5.13 -8.53
CA THR A 287 -1.92 -6.23 -9.24
C THR A 287 -1.01 -6.99 -10.22
N SER A 288 0.26 -6.58 -10.37
CA SER A 288 1.21 -7.27 -11.25
C SER A 288 1.58 -8.67 -10.74
N ASN A 289 1.73 -9.61 -11.66
CA ASN A 289 2.15 -10.97 -11.36
C ASN A 289 3.66 -11.20 -11.47
N ALA A 290 4.40 -10.27 -12.06
CA ALA A 290 5.75 -10.56 -12.54
C ALA A 290 6.85 -10.38 -11.50
N ALA A 291 6.76 -9.35 -10.65
CA ALA A 291 7.79 -9.08 -9.65
C ALA A 291 7.23 -8.30 -8.46
N PRO A 292 7.83 -8.43 -7.29
CA PRO A 292 7.37 -7.72 -6.12
C PRO A 292 7.59 -6.21 -6.24
N MET A 293 6.64 -5.46 -5.72
CA MET A 293 6.79 -4.08 -5.32
C MET A 293 7.43 -4.02 -3.94
N GLU A 294 8.21 -2.97 -3.67
CA GLU A 294 8.81 -2.76 -2.35
C GLU A 294 8.36 -1.45 -1.71
N ILE A 295 8.00 -1.53 -0.43
CA ILE A 295 7.77 -0.37 0.44
C ILE A 295 8.72 -0.51 1.62
N SER A 296 9.69 0.39 1.75
CA SER A 296 10.66 0.37 2.85
C SER A 296 10.56 1.59 3.75
N ASN A 297 10.80 1.41 5.05
CA ASN A 297 10.83 2.49 6.05
C ASN A 297 9.56 3.36 6.06
N LEU A 298 8.41 2.73 5.99
CA LEU A 298 7.10 3.39 5.96
C LEU A 298 6.88 4.30 7.16
N PHE A 299 6.46 5.54 6.92
CA PHE A 299 5.84 6.39 7.92
C PHE A 299 4.36 6.55 7.61
N GLY A 300 3.48 6.29 8.58
CA GLY A 300 2.03 6.43 8.44
C GLY A 300 1.43 7.23 9.60
N ASN A 301 0.52 8.15 9.29
CA ASN A 301 -0.24 8.86 10.32
C ASN A 301 -1.68 9.09 9.88
N GLY A 302 -2.63 8.64 10.68
CA GLY A 302 -4.06 8.73 10.37
C GLY A 302 -4.49 7.91 9.15
N THR A 303 -3.67 6.96 8.69
CA THR A 303 -3.91 6.22 7.44
C THR A 303 -4.99 5.14 7.60
N GLY A 304 -5.67 4.84 6.49
CA GLY A 304 -6.49 3.63 6.34
C GLY A 304 -5.69 2.49 5.72
N LEU A 305 -6.17 1.98 4.59
CA LEU A 305 -5.57 0.86 3.87
C LEU A 305 -4.26 1.30 3.18
N ILE A 306 -3.12 0.87 3.72
CA ILE A 306 -1.81 1.21 3.16
C ILE A 306 -1.56 0.39 1.89
N PHE A 307 -1.78 -0.91 1.95
CA PHE A 307 -1.51 -1.80 0.84
C PHE A 307 -2.64 -2.80 0.61
N LYS A 308 -2.99 -2.99 -0.65
CA LYS A 308 -3.81 -4.11 -1.11
C LYS A 308 -3.13 -4.77 -2.31
N GLY A 309 -3.33 -6.10 -2.45
CA GLY A 309 -2.92 -6.83 -3.65
C GLY A 309 -1.91 -7.93 -3.40
N LYS A 310 -1.02 -8.14 -4.37
CA LYS A 310 -0.11 -9.29 -4.43
C LYS A 310 1.32 -8.85 -4.76
N ASN A 311 2.26 -9.80 -4.61
CA ASN A 311 3.67 -9.61 -4.95
C ASN A 311 4.27 -8.33 -4.35
N ALA A 312 4.28 -8.20 -3.04
CA ALA A 312 4.83 -7.02 -2.38
C ALA A 312 5.65 -7.36 -1.15
N THR A 313 6.64 -6.53 -0.89
CA THR A 313 7.38 -6.53 0.37
C THR A 313 7.21 -5.19 1.05
N ILE A 314 6.73 -5.20 2.29
CA ILE A 314 6.63 -4.03 3.17
C ILE A 314 7.63 -4.24 4.31
N HIS A 315 8.63 -3.38 4.40
CA HIS A 315 9.75 -3.59 5.31
C HIS A 315 10.09 -2.34 6.12
N GLY A 316 10.04 -2.49 7.44
CA GLY A 316 10.43 -1.43 8.38
C GLY A 316 9.47 -0.24 8.42
N GLY A 317 9.72 0.63 9.37
CA GLY A 317 8.95 1.85 9.55
C GLY A 317 7.97 1.81 10.70
N THR A 318 7.19 2.89 10.82
CA THR A 318 6.25 3.06 11.93
C THR A 318 4.98 3.76 11.44
N THR A 319 3.83 3.31 11.93
CA THR A 319 2.56 3.97 11.69
C THR A 319 1.90 4.39 12.99
N TYR A 320 1.11 5.47 12.96
CA TYR A 320 0.38 5.99 14.12
C TYR A 320 -1.08 6.28 13.74
N ASP A 321 -1.99 6.08 14.69
CA ASP A 321 -3.41 6.42 14.54
C ASP A 321 -4.05 5.90 13.25
N CYS A 322 -3.62 4.71 12.82
CA CYS A 322 -4.06 4.11 11.56
C CYS A 322 -5.45 3.51 11.66
N GLY A 323 -6.12 3.39 10.54
CA GLY A 323 -7.44 2.78 10.45
C GLY A 323 -7.45 1.29 10.73
N PRO A 324 -8.64 0.68 10.78
CA PRO A 324 -8.78 -0.70 11.23
C PRO A 324 -8.10 -1.71 10.30
N VAL A 325 -8.18 -1.49 8.99
CA VAL A 325 -7.54 -2.35 7.97
C VAL A 325 -6.35 -1.63 7.37
N LEU A 326 -5.18 -2.24 7.44
CA LEU A 326 -3.91 -1.64 7.00
C LEU A 326 -3.31 -2.35 5.81
N VAL A 327 -3.41 -3.69 5.76
CA VAL A 327 -2.89 -4.51 4.68
C VAL A 327 -3.91 -5.58 4.32
N ASP A 328 -4.28 -5.65 3.05
CA ASP A 328 -5.11 -6.69 2.46
C ASP A 328 -4.29 -7.46 1.41
N ALA A 329 -3.61 -8.50 1.87
CA ALA A 329 -2.66 -9.28 1.10
C ALA A 329 -3.35 -10.41 0.32
N GLU A 330 -3.37 -10.33 -0.99
CA GLU A 330 -4.00 -11.32 -1.84
C GLU A 330 -3.11 -12.56 -2.07
N LYS A 331 -1.81 -12.37 -2.32
CA LYS A 331 -0.86 -13.46 -2.57
C LYS A 331 0.59 -12.93 -2.61
N ASP A 332 1.57 -13.75 -2.18
CA ASP A 332 3.00 -13.43 -2.26
C ASP A 332 3.37 -12.07 -1.63
N VAL A 333 2.78 -11.75 -0.48
CA VAL A 333 3.01 -10.50 0.25
C VAL A 333 3.76 -10.78 1.53
N ALA A 334 4.81 -10.01 1.78
CA ALA A 334 5.60 -10.12 2.97
C ALA A 334 5.68 -8.78 3.74
N VAL A 335 5.39 -8.82 5.04
CA VAL A 335 5.43 -7.66 5.94
C VAL A 335 6.47 -7.96 7.03
N TYR A 336 7.50 -7.12 7.12
CA TYR A 336 8.61 -7.32 8.05
C TYR A 336 8.90 -6.06 8.88
N LEU A 337 9.17 -6.24 10.17
CA LEU A 337 9.77 -5.22 11.04
C LEU A 337 9.00 -3.88 11.09
N VAL A 338 7.70 -3.88 10.83
CA VAL A 338 6.88 -2.67 10.89
C VAL A 338 6.28 -2.50 12.28
N LYS A 339 6.29 -1.29 12.80
CA LYS A 339 5.66 -0.91 14.07
C LYS A 339 4.30 -0.26 13.80
N TRP A 340 3.24 -1.00 14.05
CA TRP A 340 1.86 -0.58 13.89
C TRP A 340 1.33 -0.03 15.21
N ARG A 341 1.30 1.30 15.38
CA ARG A 341 0.95 1.96 16.64
C ARG A 341 -0.45 2.53 16.62
N ALA A 342 -1.16 2.42 17.76
CA ALA A 342 -2.47 3.01 17.96
C ALA A 342 -3.48 2.67 16.84
N ILE A 343 -3.57 1.38 16.47
CA ILE A 343 -4.48 0.91 15.42
C ILE A 343 -5.93 1.16 15.85
N LYS A 344 -6.64 1.97 15.08
CA LYS A 344 -8.02 2.37 15.34
C LYS A 344 -9.00 1.22 15.14
N LYS A 345 -10.18 1.35 15.75
CA LYS A 345 -11.34 0.50 15.57
C LYS A 345 -12.34 1.18 14.64
N THR A 346 -13.14 0.42 13.90
CA THR A 346 -14.37 0.96 13.29
C THR A 346 -15.42 1.19 14.36
N ALA A 347 -16.43 1.98 14.05
CA ALA A 347 -17.62 2.09 14.88
C ALA A 347 -18.27 0.71 15.05
N VAL A 348 -18.81 0.47 16.22
CA VAL A 348 -19.43 -0.80 16.61
C VAL A 348 -20.45 -1.25 15.55
N GLY A 349 -20.23 -2.42 14.96
CA GLY A 349 -21.23 -3.14 14.16
C GLY A 349 -20.87 -3.47 12.72
N ASP A 350 -19.83 -2.89 12.13
CA ASP A 350 -19.54 -3.04 10.71
C ASP A 350 -18.40 -4.02 10.42
N GLY A 351 -18.65 -5.30 10.61
CA GLY A 351 -17.79 -6.32 10.01
C GLY A 351 -16.44 -6.54 10.73
N THR A 352 -15.54 -7.20 10.05
CA THR A 352 -14.25 -7.66 10.58
C THR A 352 -13.19 -6.57 10.50
N ASP A 353 -12.80 -6.01 11.63
CA ASP A 353 -11.71 -5.04 11.78
C ASP A 353 -10.33 -5.72 11.83
N ASP A 354 -10.03 -6.55 10.86
CA ASP A 354 -8.72 -7.21 10.81
C ASP A 354 -7.67 -6.25 10.28
N ALA A 355 -6.59 -6.01 11.04
CA ALA A 355 -5.59 -5.01 10.66
C ALA A 355 -4.72 -5.50 9.49
N ILE A 356 -4.29 -6.75 9.50
CA ILE A 356 -3.62 -7.40 8.38
C ILE A 356 -4.42 -8.63 7.98
N ILE A 357 -4.82 -8.70 6.72
CA ILE A 357 -5.59 -9.81 6.16
C ILE A 357 -4.70 -10.52 5.13
N LEU A 358 -4.42 -11.80 5.37
CA LEU A 358 -3.66 -12.65 4.46
C LEU A 358 -4.63 -13.60 3.75
N ARG A 359 -4.98 -13.30 2.50
CA ARG A 359 -6.00 -14.04 1.74
C ARG A 359 -5.44 -15.17 0.90
N GLY A 360 -4.20 -15.06 0.43
CA GLY A 360 -3.60 -15.98 -0.52
C GLY A 360 -2.36 -16.68 -0.02
N ALA A 361 -1.79 -17.55 -0.87
CA ALA A 361 -0.59 -18.32 -0.56
C ALA A 361 0.67 -17.43 -0.43
N ASN A 362 1.69 -17.95 0.26
CA ASN A 362 3.01 -17.33 0.43
C ASN A 362 2.98 -15.95 1.11
N CYS A 363 1.95 -15.63 1.88
CA CYS A 363 1.93 -14.39 2.64
C CYS A 363 2.67 -14.55 3.98
N LYS A 364 3.37 -13.47 4.41
CA LYS A 364 4.21 -13.50 5.61
C LYS A 364 4.03 -12.23 6.43
N VAL A 365 3.97 -12.40 7.77
CA VAL A 365 4.05 -11.29 8.73
C VAL A 365 5.08 -11.69 9.79
N VAL A 366 6.21 -11.00 9.81
CA VAL A 366 7.37 -11.42 10.60
C VAL A 366 7.97 -10.25 11.36
N SER A 367 8.23 -10.45 12.65
CA SER A 367 8.90 -9.49 13.54
C SER A 367 8.25 -8.10 13.56
N CYS A 368 6.94 -8.05 13.41
CA CYS A 368 6.16 -6.82 13.51
C CYS A 368 5.68 -6.56 14.93
N ASP A 369 5.43 -5.29 15.24
CA ASP A 369 4.94 -4.86 16.55
C ASP A 369 3.59 -4.14 16.39
N PHE A 370 2.54 -4.70 16.95
CA PHE A 370 1.17 -4.21 16.86
C PHE A 370 0.69 -3.67 18.19
N THR A 371 0.19 -2.44 18.21
CA THR A 371 -0.45 -1.85 19.37
C THR A 371 -1.79 -1.25 18.99
N GLY A 372 -2.87 -1.75 19.60
CA GLY A 372 -4.20 -1.16 19.45
C GLY A 372 -4.34 0.15 20.21
N GLN A 373 -5.27 0.99 19.78
CA GLN A 373 -5.64 2.19 20.56
C GLN A 373 -6.16 1.77 21.93
N PRO A 374 -5.85 2.54 22.98
CA PRO A 374 -6.53 2.39 24.26
C PRO A 374 -8.04 2.58 24.06
N VAL A 375 -8.84 1.77 24.74
CA VAL A 375 -10.29 2.01 24.80
C VAL A 375 -10.49 3.26 25.63
N ASP A 376 -11.09 4.30 25.07
CA ASP A 376 -11.54 5.40 25.90
C ASP A 376 -12.69 4.92 26.81
N SER A 377 -12.83 5.54 27.96
CA SER A 377 -13.82 5.16 28.99
C SER A 377 -15.27 5.28 28.52
N ALA A 378 -15.53 5.88 27.38
CA ALA A 378 -16.88 6.11 26.83
C ALA A 378 -17.33 4.99 25.87
N SER A 379 -16.41 4.16 25.36
CA SER A 379 -16.72 3.10 24.41
C SER A 379 -16.21 1.74 24.92
N LEU A 380 -17.05 1.04 25.64
CA LEU A 380 -16.74 -0.27 26.27
C LEU A 380 -16.69 -1.46 25.28
N ALA A 381 -16.82 -1.24 23.99
CA ALA A 381 -16.81 -2.31 23.00
C ALA A 381 -15.39 -2.64 22.57
N ILE A 382 -14.99 -3.89 22.74
CA ILE A 382 -13.76 -4.42 22.12
C ILE A 382 -13.95 -4.44 20.62
N PRO A 383 -12.99 -3.91 19.81
CA PRO A 383 -13.06 -4.02 18.37
C PRO A 383 -13.16 -5.48 17.92
N ASN A 384 -14.14 -5.80 17.10
CA ASN A 384 -14.23 -7.11 16.47
C ASN A 384 -13.05 -7.27 15.50
N GLY A 385 -12.49 -8.48 15.43
CA GLY A 385 -11.41 -8.76 14.49
C GLY A 385 -10.06 -9.06 15.14
N ALA A 386 -9.07 -9.30 14.29
CA ALA A 386 -7.73 -9.68 14.68
C ALA A 386 -6.70 -8.62 14.27
N PHE A 387 -5.54 -8.58 14.94
CA PHE A 387 -4.41 -7.83 14.40
C PHE A 387 -3.87 -8.49 13.14
N ILE A 388 -3.83 -9.82 13.09
CA ILE A 388 -3.45 -10.58 11.91
C ILE A 388 -4.51 -11.66 11.67
N ASN A 389 -5.12 -11.64 10.50
CA ASN A 389 -6.08 -12.67 10.06
C ASN A 389 -5.52 -13.43 8.86
N THR A 390 -5.34 -14.73 9.05
CA THR A 390 -4.85 -15.65 8.02
C THR A 390 -5.96 -16.59 7.54
N ALA A 391 -7.22 -16.20 7.68
CA ALA A 391 -8.34 -17.03 7.32
C ALA A 391 -8.29 -17.41 5.83
N ALA A 392 -8.51 -18.66 5.55
CA ALA A 392 -8.73 -19.26 4.22
C ALA A 392 -7.48 -19.56 3.35
N THR A 393 -6.24 -19.41 3.82
CA THR A 393 -5.11 -19.63 2.93
C THR A 393 -4.13 -20.71 3.41
N ALA A 394 -3.64 -21.49 2.48
CA ALA A 394 -2.50 -22.37 2.70
C ALA A 394 -1.18 -21.56 2.66
N ASP A 395 -0.19 -22.00 3.44
CA ASP A 395 1.20 -21.55 3.39
C ASP A 395 1.51 -20.11 3.86
N SER A 396 0.67 -19.51 4.70
CA SER A 396 1.02 -18.25 5.36
C SER A 396 1.95 -18.47 6.55
N VAL A 397 2.85 -17.53 6.78
CA VAL A 397 3.82 -17.53 7.89
C VAL A 397 3.61 -16.31 8.77
N VAL A 398 3.31 -16.52 10.05
CA VAL A 398 3.16 -15.45 11.06
C VAL A 398 4.07 -15.78 12.22
N THR A 399 5.21 -15.10 12.34
CA THR A 399 6.23 -15.46 13.33
C THR A 399 6.90 -14.23 13.95
N ASP A 400 7.36 -14.38 15.19
CA ASP A 400 8.13 -13.37 15.93
C ASP A 400 7.43 -12.03 16.10
N ASN A 401 6.11 -11.97 16.00
CA ASN A 401 5.37 -10.72 16.15
C ASN A 401 5.05 -10.44 17.64
N THR A 402 5.05 -9.17 17.99
CA THR A 402 4.51 -8.70 19.27
C THR A 402 3.16 -8.03 19.02
N VAL A 403 2.14 -8.50 19.72
CA VAL A 403 0.78 -8.01 19.58
C VAL A 403 0.25 -7.58 20.93
N GLY A 404 -0.16 -6.33 21.07
CA GLY A 404 -0.66 -5.78 22.32
C GLY A 404 -1.84 -4.83 22.16
N GLY A 405 -2.56 -4.58 23.26
CA GLY A 405 -3.69 -3.67 23.29
C GLY A 405 -5.06 -4.33 23.07
N TYR A 406 -6.05 -3.56 22.62
CA TYR A 406 -7.45 -3.95 22.65
C TYR A 406 -7.92 -4.43 21.28
N ARG A 407 -8.08 -5.76 21.13
CA ARG A 407 -8.77 -6.42 20.01
C ARG A 407 -9.35 -7.74 20.46
N GLN A 408 -10.34 -8.25 19.73
CA GLN A 408 -10.95 -9.54 20.04
C GLN A 408 -9.93 -10.67 19.91
N TYR A 409 -9.10 -10.62 18.86
CA TYR A 409 -8.05 -11.61 18.61
C TYR A 409 -6.69 -10.96 18.37
N GLY A 410 -5.63 -11.57 18.87
CA GLY A 410 -4.28 -11.24 18.46
C GLY A 410 -4.02 -11.72 17.04
N ILE A 411 -4.14 -13.02 16.83
CA ILE A 411 -3.98 -13.68 15.53
C ILE A 411 -5.15 -14.64 15.34
N ARG A 412 -5.81 -14.56 14.20
CA ARG A 412 -6.81 -15.52 13.73
C ARG A 412 -6.18 -16.34 12.62
N ALA A 413 -5.92 -17.61 12.87
CA ALA A 413 -5.30 -18.53 11.93
C ALA A 413 -6.23 -19.67 11.52
N SER A 414 -6.18 -20.10 10.27
CA SER A 414 -6.81 -21.32 9.79
C SER A 414 -5.85 -22.52 9.85
N LEU A 415 -6.38 -23.71 9.55
CA LEU A 415 -5.58 -24.94 9.47
C LEU A 415 -4.44 -24.80 8.42
N ASN A 416 -3.32 -25.47 8.64
CA ASN A 416 -2.16 -25.54 7.76
C ASN A 416 -1.28 -24.28 7.65
N GLN A 417 -1.32 -23.38 8.64
CA GLN A 417 -0.49 -22.19 8.63
C GLN A 417 0.64 -22.26 9.67
N LYS A 418 1.75 -21.61 9.34
CA LYS A 418 2.91 -21.56 10.22
C LYS A 418 2.81 -20.35 11.13
N VAL A 419 2.16 -20.51 12.29
CA VAL A 419 2.04 -19.46 13.33
C VAL A 419 2.87 -19.89 14.52
N ARG A 420 3.97 -19.18 14.81
CA ARG A 420 4.89 -19.54 15.90
C ARG A 420 5.61 -18.34 16.47
N ASP A 421 6.12 -18.48 17.67
CA ASP A 421 7.02 -17.53 18.34
C ASP A 421 6.44 -16.11 18.48
N ASN A 422 5.11 -15.96 18.42
CA ASN A 422 4.44 -14.68 18.56
C ASN A 422 4.16 -14.39 20.04
N LYS A 423 4.43 -13.16 20.47
CA LYS A 423 4.08 -12.67 21.80
C LYS A 423 2.77 -11.91 21.74
N ILE A 424 1.72 -12.47 22.34
CA ILE A 424 0.38 -11.86 22.35
C ILE A 424 0.05 -11.43 23.78
N ASN A 425 -0.17 -10.15 23.97
CA ASN A 425 -0.55 -9.55 25.24
C ASN A 425 -1.73 -8.60 25.02
N LEU A 426 -2.94 -9.19 24.92
CA LEU A 426 -4.16 -8.41 24.79
C LEU A 426 -4.58 -7.87 26.14
N ASP A 427 -4.74 -6.56 26.23
CA ASP A 427 -5.15 -5.88 27.45
C ASP A 427 -6.69 -5.89 27.60
N ASN A 428 -7.21 -6.96 28.17
CA ASN A 428 -8.64 -7.13 28.42
C ASN A 428 -9.08 -6.67 29.81
N ASN A 429 -8.16 -6.12 30.62
CA ASN A 429 -8.44 -5.85 32.03
C ASN A 429 -9.26 -4.59 32.30
N HIS A 430 -9.45 -3.72 31.33
CA HIS A 430 -10.17 -2.44 31.53
C HIS A 430 -11.67 -2.53 31.31
N ILE A 431 -12.22 -3.70 30.99
CA ILE A 431 -13.65 -3.83 30.68
C ILE A 431 -14.32 -4.64 31.78
N GLY A 432 -14.82 -3.92 32.75
CA GLY A 432 -15.49 -4.50 33.93
C GLY A 432 -16.79 -5.24 33.68
N SER A 433 -17.26 -5.39 32.46
CA SER A 433 -18.53 -6.05 32.14
C SER A 433 -18.49 -7.05 31.00
N LEU A 434 -17.31 -7.39 30.44
CA LEU A 434 -17.27 -8.44 29.41
C LEU A 434 -17.49 -9.79 30.03
N THR A 435 -18.54 -10.43 29.56
CA THR A 435 -18.83 -11.84 29.86
C THR A 435 -17.63 -12.71 29.49
N ASN A 436 -17.42 -13.77 30.25
CA ASN A 436 -16.31 -14.73 30.05
C ASN A 436 -16.17 -15.27 28.61
N GLN A 437 -17.17 -15.11 27.76
CA GLN A 437 -17.14 -15.48 26.34
C GLN A 437 -16.12 -14.66 25.53
N ALA A 438 -15.96 -13.38 25.79
CA ALA A 438 -14.97 -12.56 25.08
C ALA A 438 -13.53 -12.96 25.45
N ARG A 439 -13.32 -13.45 26.66
CA ARG A 439 -12.02 -13.96 27.11
C ARG A 439 -11.70 -15.35 26.58
N SER A 440 -12.68 -16.22 26.43
CA SER A 440 -12.49 -17.57 25.89
C SER A 440 -12.11 -17.57 24.42
N ASN A 441 -12.54 -16.55 23.67
CA ASN A 441 -12.24 -16.40 22.26
C ASN A 441 -11.01 -15.53 21.97
N SER A 442 -10.44 -14.87 22.96
CA SER A 442 -9.34 -13.91 22.76
C SER A 442 -7.97 -14.55 22.57
N THR A 443 -7.89 -15.85 22.62
CA THR A 443 -6.61 -16.52 22.58
C THR A 443 -6.65 -17.71 21.63
N LEU A 444 -6.59 -17.46 20.36
CA LEU A 444 -6.25 -18.54 19.48
C LEU A 444 -4.84 -18.37 18.98
N VAL A 445 -3.92 -19.00 19.64
CA VAL A 445 -2.66 -19.34 19.00
C VAL A 445 -2.78 -20.78 18.57
N ILE A 446 -2.94 -20.95 17.31
CA ILE A 446 -2.88 -22.26 16.70
C ILE A 446 -1.48 -22.40 16.15
N ASP A 447 -0.66 -23.15 16.83
CA ASP A 447 0.54 -23.70 16.21
C ASP A 447 0.09 -24.85 15.32
N ASN A 448 -0.04 -24.57 14.04
CA ASN A 448 -0.40 -25.55 13.01
C ASN A 448 0.83 -26.08 12.28
N THR A 449 1.98 -26.03 12.90
CA THR A 449 3.19 -26.52 12.26
C THR A 449 3.11 -28.04 12.07
N THR A 450 2.99 -28.45 10.84
CA THR A 450 3.53 -29.71 10.40
C THR A 450 5.04 -29.55 10.38
N GLY A 451 5.72 -29.93 11.46
CA GLY A 451 7.17 -29.98 11.55
C GLY A 451 7.82 -28.86 12.35
N PHE A 452 8.33 -29.23 13.53
CA PHE A 452 9.40 -28.60 14.31
C PHE A 452 9.29 -27.11 14.61
N GLY A 453 8.71 -26.78 15.73
CA GLY A 453 8.81 -25.47 16.37
C GLY A 453 8.15 -25.50 17.74
N LEU A 454 8.94 -25.40 18.79
CA LEU A 454 8.47 -25.17 20.15
C LEU A 454 7.98 -23.72 20.27
N GLY A 455 6.67 -23.52 20.14
CA GLY A 455 6.03 -22.24 20.44
C GLY A 455 5.33 -22.32 21.79
N THR A 456 5.82 -21.60 22.78
CA THR A 456 5.09 -21.40 24.05
C THR A 456 4.01 -20.35 23.85
N VAL A 457 2.77 -20.77 23.86
CA VAL A 457 1.63 -19.87 23.94
C VAL A 457 1.32 -19.59 25.38
N ASN A 458 1.66 -18.40 25.85
CA ASN A 458 1.14 -17.89 27.11
C ASN A 458 -0.31 -17.43 26.89
N GLN A 459 -1.25 -18.31 27.08
CA GLN A 459 -2.65 -17.94 27.24
C GLN A 459 -2.82 -17.29 28.62
N SER A 460 -3.50 -16.15 28.68
CA SER A 460 -4.17 -15.76 29.91
C SER A 460 -5.21 -16.84 30.17
N ALA A 461 -4.96 -17.64 31.19
CA ALA A 461 -5.74 -18.82 31.48
C ALA A 461 -7.21 -18.45 31.70
N PRO A 462 -8.16 -19.03 30.98
CA PRO A 462 -9.57 -18.75 31.22
C PRO A 462 -9.95 -19.21 32.64
N VAL A 463 -10.61 -18.34 33.38
CA VAL A 463 -11.24 -18.70 34.63
C VAL A 463 -12.57 -19.36 34.31
N MET A 464 -12.70 -20.64 34.57
CA MET A 464 -13.94 -21.38 34.39
C MET A 464 -14.76 -21.32 35.69
N ALA A 465 -15.99 -20.86 35.60
CA ALA A 465 -16.91 -20.87 36.73
C ALA A 465 -17.27 -22.31 37.14
N ALA A 466 -17.69 -22.47 38.37
CA ALA A 466 -18.24 -23.75 38.84
C ALA A 466 -19.37 -24.24 37.94
N GLY A 467 -19.35 -25.50 37.54
CA GLY A 467 -20.31 -26.09 36.61
C GLY A 467 -20.12 -25.76 35.13
N ALA A 468 -19.14 -24.91 34.76
CA ALA A 468 -18.88 -24.57 33.37
C ALA A 468 -18.20 -25.72 32.62
N THR A 469 -18.58 -25.86 31.36
CA THR A 469 -17.96 -26.79 30.40
C THR A 469 -17.47 -25.99 29.18
N GLN A 470 -16.26 -26.30 28.74
CA GLN A 470 -15.64 -25.66 27.57
C GLN A 470 -15.08 -26.72 26.63
N GLU A 471 -15.32 -26.54 25.36
CA GLU A 471 -14.71 -27.35 24.31
C GLU A 471 -13.51 -26.65 23.71
N LEU A 472 -12.39 -27.36 23.58
CA LEU A 472 -11.15 -26.89 22.98
C LEU A 472 -10.80 -27.74 21.78
N THR A 473 -10.50 -27.10 20.65
CA THR A 473 -10.09 -27.81 19.45
C THR A 473 -8.59 -28.11 19.48
N ILE A 474 -8.24 -29.38 19.33
CA ILE A 474 -6.87 -29.85 19.07
C ILE A 474 -6.70 -30.12 17.59
N VAL A 475 -5.65 -29.62 17.01
CA VAL A 475 -5.39 -29.79 15.57
C VAL A 475 -4.66 -31.09 15.31
N GLY A 476 -5.06 -31.77 14.24
CA GLY A 476 -4.73 -33.11 13.77
C GLY A 476 -3.37 -33.73 14.13
N GLY A 477 -3.36 -35.04 14.24
CA GLY A 477 -2.22 -35.83 14.65
C GLY A 477 -2.09 -36.01 16.15
N CYS A 478 -0.96 -36.51 16.58
CA CYS A 478 -0.65 -36.76 17.98
C CYS A 478 -0.06 -35.50 18.62
N THR A 479 -0.62 -35.03 19.72
CA THR A 479 -0.22 -33.78 20.36
C THR A 479 0.10 -34.00 21.84
N ASP A 480 1.29 -33.59 22.26
CA ASP A 480 1.64 -33.52 23.68
C ASP A 480 1.07 -32.24 24.31
N LEU A 481 0.31 -32.41 25.39
CA LEU A 481 -0.29 -31.31 26.12
C LEU A 481 0.24 -31.27 27.58
N HIS A 482 0.62 -30.09 28.04
CA HIS A 482 0.78 -29.79 29.47
C HIS A 482 -0.48 -29.10 29.95
N ILE A 483 -1.12 -29.69 30.92
CA ILE A 483 -2.36 -29.19 31.50
C ILE A 483 -2.07 -28.77 32.93
N ARG A 484 -2.47 -27.56 33.30
CA ARG A 484 -2.40 -27.05 34.65
C ARG A 484 -3.75 -26.51 35.07
N VAL A 485 -4.21 -26.93 36.23
CA VAL A 485 -5.46 -26.47 36.83
C VAL A 485 -5.12 -25.80 38.17
N ILE A 486 -5.68 -24.62 38.41
CA ILE A 486 -5.50 -23.87 39.66
C ILE A 486 -6.88 -23.56 40.24
N SER A 487 -7.13 -23.99 41.45
CA SER A 487 -8.34 -23.71 42.23
C SER A 487 -7.95 -23.11 43.56
N GLY A 488 -8.10 -21.79 43.74
CA GLY A 488 -7.65 -21.10 44.91
C GLY A 488 -6.14 -21.29 45.14
N THR A 489 -5.76 -21.93 46.26
CA THR A 489 -4.37 -22.27 46.61
C THR A 489 -3.94 -23.65 46.12
N THR A 490 -4.85 -24.43 45.56
CA THR A 490 -4.59 -25.80 45.10
C THR A 490 -4.29 -25.83 43.62
N ALA A 491 -3.27 -26.57 43.20
CA ALA A 491 -2.92 -26.75 41.82
C ALA A 491 -2.79 -28.23 41.46
N ALA A 492 -3.21 -28.58 40.26
CA ALA A 492 -2.97 -29.87 39.62
C ALA A 492 -2.26 -29.66 38.29
N ALA A 493 -1.46 -30.62 37.87
CA ALA A 493 -0.83 -30.59 36.55
C ALA A 493 -0.75 -31.99 35.94
N ALA A 494 -0.78 -32.09 34.64
CA ALA A 494 -0.59 -33.34 33.92
C ALA A 494 0.10 -33.14 32.60
N LYS A 495 0.81 -34.16 32.13
CA LYS A 495 1.26 -34.32 30.76
C LYS A 495 0.44 -35.39 30.09
N VAL A 496 -0.18 -35.05 28.98
CA VAL A 496 -1.07 -35.97 28.26
C VAL A 496 -0.77 -35.97 26.79
N LEU A 497 -0.96 -37.10 26.16
CA LEU A 497 -0.97 -37.27 24.71
C LEU A 497 -2.42 -37.28 24.22
N ALA A 498 -2.72 -36.40 23.29
CA ALA A 498 -3.99 -36.37 22.59
C ALA A 498 -3.78 -36.75 21.12
N ASP A 499 -4.39 -37.85 20.68
CA ASP A 499 -4.38 -38.28 19.29
C ASP A 499 -5.76 -38.12 18.68
N SER A 500 -5.82 -37.48 17.51
CA SER A 500 -7.10 -37.23 16.84
C SER A 500 -7.79 -38.48 16.35
N SER A 501 -7.07 -39.58 16.15
CA SER A 501 -7.59 -40.85 15.63
C SER A 501 -8.16 -41.76 16.71
N ILE A 502 -7.85 -41.51 17.98
CA ILE A 502 -8.30 -42.37 19.10
C ILE A 502 -9.11 -41.61 20.15
N ALA A 503 -9.98 -42.33 20.83
CA ALA A 503 -10.73 -41.83 21.96
C ALA A 503 -9.85 -41.77 23.22
N GLY A 504 -10.06 -40.74 24.03
CA GLY A 504 -9.38 -40.58 25.28
C GLY A 504 -8.03 -39.85 25.18
N LEU A 505 -7.34 -39.72 26.32
CA LEU A 505 -6.08 -39.04 26.46
C LEU A 505 -5.07 -39.99 27.12
N GLY A 506 -3.90 -40.11 26.53
CA GLY A 506 -2.79 -40.86 27.14
C GLY A 506 -2.13 -40.00 28.22
N VAL A 507 -2.28 -40.36 29.47
CA VAL A 507 -1.68 -39.63 30.60
C VAL A 507 -0.30 -40.18 30.92
N TYR A 508 0.74 -39.36 30.77
CA TYR A 508 2.13 -39.74 31.09
C TYR A 508 2.48 -39.46 32.55
N SER A 509 2.02 -38.33 33.05
CA SER A 509 2.25 -37.95 34.44
C SER A 509 1.13 -37.04 34.92
N GLN A 510 0.77 -37.17 36.18
CA GLN A 510 -0.24 -36.39 36.84
C GLN A 510 0.17 -36.03 38.25
N LEU A 511 0.04 -34.77 38.61
CA LEU A 511 0.22 -34.23 39.94
C LEU A 511 -1.16 -33.82 40.46
N ASN A 512 -1.46 -34.21 41.71
CA ASN A 512 -2.72 -33.92 42.39
C ASN A 512 -3.97 -34.44 41.64
N PRO A 513 -4.16 -35.78 41.56
CA PRO A 513 -5.29 -36.41 40.89
C PRO A 513 -6.65 -36.14 41.54
N SER A 514 -6.68 -35.59 42.74
CA SER A 514 -7.94 -35.22 43.41
C SER A 514 -8.58 -33.93 42.89
N LEU A 515 -7.86 -33.14 42.12
CA LEU A 515 -8.38 -31.91 41.49
C LEU A 515 -8.59 -32.06 39.97
N LEU A 516 -7.83 -32.93 39.31
CA LEU A 516 -7.84 -33.10 37.87
C LEU A 516 -8.07 -34.57 37.50
N SER A 517 -9.06 -34.84 36.67
CA SER A 517 -9.40 -36.17 36.15
C SER A 517 -9.45 -36.19 34.63
N PHE A 518 -9.12 -37.34 34.02
CA PHE A 518 -9.17 -37.59 32.58
C PHE A 518 -10.30 -38.56 32.19
N SER A 519 -11.34 -38.63 32.98
CA SER A 519 -12.55 -39.38 32.72
C SER A 519 -13.77 -38.47 32.76
N ALA A 520 -14.87 -38.93 32.21
CA ALA A 520 -16.15 -38.24 32.36
C ALA A 520 -16.50 -38.13 33.85
N GLY A 521 -16.80 -36.95 34.33
CA GLY A 521 -17.14 -36.66 35.71
C GLY A 521 -18.65 -36.54 35.91
N THR A 522 -19.03 -36.43 37.17
CA THR A 522 -20.38 -36.14 37.61
C THR A 522 -20.43 -34.73 38.17
N PRO A 523 -21.39 -33.87 37.80
CA PRO A 523 -21.53 -32.55 38.38
C PRO A 523 -21.50 -32.57 39.90
N GLY A 524 -20.61 -31.79 40.50
CA GLY A 524 -20.44 -31.68 41.95
C GLY A 524 -19.44 -32.66 42.60
N ASP A 525 -18.67 -33.44 41.83
CA ASP A 525 -17.64 -34.34 42.37
C ASP A 525 -16.39 -33.62 42.84
N GLY A 526 -16.32 -32.31 42.68
CA GLY A 526 -15.23 -31.47 43.18
C GLY A 526 -13.97 -31.43 42.31
N MET A 527 -14.05 -31.92 41.07
CA MET A 527 -12.91 -32.06 40.17
C MET A 527 -13.07 -31.29 38.88
N VAL A 528 -11.97 -31.06 38.21
CA VAL A 528 -11.93 -30.62 36.80
C VAL A 528 -11.72 -31.86 35.95
N HIS A 529 -12.63 -32.08 35.02
CA HIS A 529 -12.58 -33.21 34.08
C HIS A 529 -12.14 -32.76 32.70
N ILE A 530 -11.21 -33.49 32.12
CA ILE A 530 -10.76 -33.28 30.76
C ILE A 530 -10.97 -34.56 29.97
N THR A 531 -11.86 -34.50 29.00
CA THR A 531 -12.22 -35.66 28.21
C THR A 531 -12.01 -35.39 26.72
N LYS A 532 -11.77 -36.43 25.94
CA LYS A 532 -11.68 -36.41 24.50
C LYS A 532 -12.73 -37.35 23.94
N PRO A 533 -13.70 -36.84 23.15
CA PRO A 533 -14.71 -37.68 22.48
C PRO A 533 -14.10 -38.69 21.52
N LEU A 534 -14.88 -39.71 21.11
CA LEU A 534 -14.44 -40.88 20.37
C LEU A 534 -13.74 -40.64 19.04
N SER A 535 -14.04 -39.58 18.35
CA SER A 535 -13.32 -39.18 17.14
C SER A 535 -13.48 -37.68 16.94
N GLY A 536 -12.40 -37.00 16.75
CA GLY A 536 -12.45 -35.56 16.51
C GLY A 536 -11.27 -34.80 17.12
N TYR A 537 -11.23 -33.56 16.78
CA TYR A 537 -10.16 -32.62 17.12
C TYR A 537 -10.50 -31.80 18.37
N SER A 538 -11.42 -32.26 19.24
CA SER A 538 -11.81 -31.48 20.41
C SER A 538 -11.53 -32.22 21.73
N ILE A 539 -11.21 -31.41 22.73
CA ILE A 539 -11.10 -31.81 24.14
C ILE A 539 -12.15 -31.02 24.90
N THR A 540 -12.92 -31.69 25.75
CA THR A 540 -13.88 -31.04 26.62
C THR A 540 -13.28 -30.86 28.01
N VAL A 541 -13.33 -29.68 28.55
CA VAL A 541 -12.95 -29.33 29.92
C VAL A 541 -14.22 -29.00 30.70
N ALA A 542 -14.48 -29.68 31.79
CA ALA A 542 -15.61 -29.42 32.67
C ALA A 542 -15.11 -29.12 34.10
N ASN A 543 -15.56 -28.02 34.65
CA ASN A 543 -15.26 -27.64 36.03
C ASN A 543 -16.43 -28.03 36.94
N TYR A 544 -16.29 -29.13 37.65
CA TYR A 544 -17.27 -29.58 38.67
C TYR A 544 -16.84 -29.27 40.09
N THR A 545 -15.80 -28.45 40.28
CA THR A 545 -15.45 -27.92 41.59
C THR A 545 -16.49 -26.91 42.11
N ALA A 546 -16.50 -26.68 43.42
CA ALA A 546 -17.41 -25.71 44.05
C ALA A 546 -17.07 -24.22 43.73
N GLY A 547 -15.95 -23.96 43.06
CA GLY A 547 -15.46 -22.61 42.82
C GLY A 547 -14.92 -22.40 41.39
N ASN A 548 -14.43 -21.21 41.16
CA ASN A 548 -13.76 -20.88 39.92
C ASN A 548 -12.40 -21.56 39.82
N VAL A 549 -12.06 -22.08 38.66
CA VAL A 549 -10.74 -22.67 38.39
C VAL A 549 -10.10 -21.99 37.19
N THR A 550 -8.80 -21.90 37.19
CA THR A 550 -7.99 -21.49 36.05
C THR A 550 -7.40 -22.73 35.41
N VAL A 551 -7.70 -22.95 34.12
CA VAL A 551 -7.18 -24.09 33.35
C VAL A 551 -6.24 -23.61 32.30
N VAL A 552 -4.98 -24.01 32.38
CA VAL A 552 -3.94 -23.69 31.37
C VAL A 552 -3.61 -24.98 30.63
N ILE A 553 -3.82 -24.98 29.31
CA ILE A 553 -3.40 -26.07 28.45
C ILE A 553 -2.32 -25.56 27.51
N THR A 554 -1.11 -26.10 27.65
CA THR A 554 0.03 -25.75 26.80
C THR A 554 0.34 -26.92 25.88
N ARG A 555 0.35 -26.70 24.62
CA ARG A 555 0.82 -27.67 23.63
C ARG A 555 2.34 -27.65 23.57
N ILE A 556 3.00 -28.80 23.59
CA ILE A 556 4.45 -28.90 23.59
C ILE A 556 4.98 -29.39 22.24
N SER A 557 4.30 -30.35 21.62
CA SER A 557 4.69 -30.86 20.30
C SER A 557 3.50 -31.43 19.55
N ALA A 558 3.56 -31.42 18.22
CA ALA A 558 2.72 -32.23 17.37
C ALA A 558 3.61 -33.25 16.65
N MET A 559 3.35 -34.53 16.83
CA MET A 559 3.91 -35.56 15.96
C MET A 559 3.00 -35.71 14.75
N THR A 560 3.53 -35.45 13.56
CA THR A 560 2.88 -35.90 12.33
C THR A 560 3.20 -37.37 12.14
N THR A 561 2.18 -38.22 12.13
CA THR A 561 2.33 -39.54 11.51
C THR A 561 2.54 -39.34 10.02
N GLN A 562 3.67 -39.82 9.49
CA GLN A 562 3.89 -39.96 8.06
C GLN A 562 2.89 -40.92 7.43
#